data_6efa7d352675b318171e9d4f9c9d4c36
#
_entry.id   6efa7d352675b318171e9d4f9c9d4c36
#
_cell.length_a   1.000
_cell.length_b   1.000
_cell.length_c   1.000
_cell.angle_alpha   90.00
_cell.angle_beta   90.00
_cell.angle_gamma   90.00
#
_symmetry.space_group_name_H-M   'P 1'
#
loop_
_entity.id
_entity.type
_entity.pdbx_description
1 polymer ?
#
loop_
_entity_poly.entity_id
_entity_poly.type
_entity_poly.pdbx_seq_one_letter_code
_entity_poly.pdbx_strand_id
1 'polypeptide(L)'
;MNRDPVILGTGLGKCYPIYQAPVDRLKQSFWRRRKVFYREFWALRDVSFGIRKGETVGLVGSNGSGKSTLLQLISGVLRPTEGNLRIRGRVSALLELGAGFNPDCTGRENVFMNGAIMGIPQQEIEKRYDDILRFADIGPFIDQPVKTY
;
A
#
# COMPACT_ATOMS: atom_id res chain seq x y z
N MET A 1 13.60 22.08 15.40
CA MET A 1 12.95 21.30 14.34
C MET A 1 13.39 19.86 14.48
N ASN A 2 12.45 18.95 14.71
CA ASN A 2 12.78 17.53 14.92
C ASN A 2 13.35 16.95 13.61
N ARG A 3 14.63 16.55 13.61
CA ARG A 3 15.35 16.04 12.44
C ARG A 3 15.09 14.55 12.17
N ASP A 4 14.31 13.91 13.04
CA ASP A 4 14.06 12.48 12.95
C ASP A 4 13.12 12.15 11.78
N PRO A 5 13.42 11.11 10.98
CA PRO A 5 12.55 10.67 9.91
C PRO A 5 11.21 10.13 10.46
N VAL A 6 10.12 10.44 9.76
CA VAL A 6 8.80 9.86 10.02
C VAL A 6 8.65 8.46 9.42
N ILE A 7 9.40 8.19 8.35
CA ILE A 7 9.54 6.85 7.78
C ILE A 7 11.03 6.54 7.69
N LEU A 8 11.46 5.43 8.26
CA LEU A 8 12.85 4.97 8.24
C LEU A 8 12.89 3.50 7.84
N GLY A 9 13.50 3.22 6.70
CA GLY A 9 13.85 1.87 6.24
C GLY A 9 15.34 1.63 6.43
N THR A 10 15.70 0.47 6.95
CA THR A 10 17.11 0.07 7.15
C THR A 10 17.31 -1.35 6.66
N GLY A 11 18.17 -1.55 5.64
CA GLY A 11 18.50 -2.83 5.08
C GLY A 11 17.29 -3.63 4.58
N LEU A 12 16.26 -2.94 4.05
CA LEU A 12 15.02 -3.60 3.65
C LEU A 12 15.24 -4.55 2.50
N GLY A 13 14.81 -5.78 2.68
CA GLY A 13 14.76 -6.82 1.66
C GLY A 13 13.37 -7.44 1.56
N LYS A 14 12.94 -7.73 0.34
CA LYS A 14 11.73 -8.53 0.08
C LYS A 14 12.02 -9.62 -0.91
N CYS A 15 11.93 -10.84 -0.41
CA CYS A 15 12.09 -12.06 -1.18
C CYS A 15 10.75 -12.77 -1.37
N TYR A 16 10.52 -13.27 -2.56
CA TYR A 16 9.38 -14.11 -2.91
C TYR A 16 9.88 -15.51 -3.28
N PRO A 17 9.39 -16.58 -2.61
CA PRO A 17 9.67 -17.95 -3.04
C PRO A 17 8.84 -18.28 -4.28
N ILE A 18 9.49 -18.54 -5.41
CA ILE A 18 8.86 -18.96 -6.66
C ILE A 18 8.96 -20.46 -6.77
N TYR A 19 7.84 -21.15 -6.76
CA TYR A 19 7.71 -22.59 -6.95
C TYR A 19 7.52 -22.92 -8.43
N GLN A 20 8.25 -23.90 -8.97
CA GLN A 20 8.11 -24.31 -10.38
C GLN A 20 6.84 -25.12 -10.63
N ALA A 21 6.40 -25.88 -9.62
CA ALA A 21 5.14 -26.62 -9.69
C ALA A 21 4.34 -26.48 -8.39
N PRO A 22 2.98 -26.52 -8.45
CA PRO A 22 2.14 -26.45 -7.26
C PRO A 22 2.47 -27.52 -6.19
N VAL A 23 2.90 -28.70 -6.65
CA VAL A 23 3.30 -29.82 -5.80
C VAL A 23 4.57 -29.52 -4.97
N ASP A 24 5.44 -28.63 -5.46
CA ASP A 24 6.67 -28.27 -4.76
C ASP A 24 6.38 -27.47 -3.49
N ARG A 25 5.28 -26.75 -3.45
CA ARG A 25 4.78 -26.05 -2.25
C ARG A 25 4.39 -27.04 -1.15
N LEU A 26 3.74 -28.18 -1.53
CA LEU A 26 3.38 -29.25 -0.60
C LEU A 26 4.63 -29.99 -0.12
N LYS A 27 5.55 -30.32 -1.04
CA LYS A 27 6.83 -30.95 -0.70
C LYS A 27 7.64 -30.09 0.27
N GLN A 28 7.69 -28.76 0.06
CA GLN A 28 8.37 -27.83 0.96
C GLN A 28 7.77 -27.86 2.38
N SER A 29 6.46 -28.04 2.52
CA SER A 29 5.79 -28.14 3.82
C SER A 29 6.21 -29.41 4.60
N PHE A 30 6.35 -30.54 3.90
CA PHE A 30 6.75 -31.82 4.51
C PHE A 30 8.27 -31.93 4.75
N TRP A 31 9.11 -31.41 3.83
CA TRP A 31 10.57 -31.49 3.90
C TRP A 31 11.25 -30.19 4.33
N ARG A 32 10.63 -29.40 5.16
CA ARG A 32 10.99 -28.02 5.55
C ARG A 32 12.43 -27.83 6.00
N ARG A 33 13.20 -28.89 6.31
CA ARG A 33 14.58 -28.85 6.82
C ARG A 33 15.62 -29.54 5.94
N ARG A 34 15.27 -30.23 4.87
CA ARG A 34 16.23 -31.09 4.12
C ARG A 34 16.44 -30.68 2.66
N LYS A 35 15.50 -30.02 2.02
CA LYS A 35 15.60 -29.64 0.60
C LYS A 35 14.78 -28.39 0.31
N VAL A 36 15.34 -27.47 -0.49
CA VAL A 36 14.66 -26.26 -0.96
C VAL A 36 14.05 -26.56 -2.33
N PHE A 37 12.73 -26.38 -2.46
CA PHE A 37 11.95 -26.64 -3.67
C PHE A 37 11.44 -25.36 -4.33
N TYR A 38 12.03 -24.20 -4.01
CA TYR A 38 11.67 -22.91 -4.59
C TYR A 38 12.94 -22.16 -5.03
N ARG A 39 12.75 -21.24 -5.96
CA ARG A 39 13.76 -20.24 -6.32
C ARG A 39 13.45 -18.93 -5.59
N GLU A 40 14.43 -18.32 -5.01
CA GLU A 40 14.30 -16.99 -4.41
C GLU A 40 14.30 -15.91 -5.48
N PHE A 41 13.27 -15.06 -5.44
CA PHE A 41 13.20 -13.84 -6.23
C PHE A 41 13.21 -12.64 -5.30
N TRP A 42 14.30 -11.90 -5.33
CA TRP A 42 14.45 -10.69 -4.53
C TRP A 42 13.92 -9.48 -5.29
N ALA A 43 12.76 -9.00 -4.89
CA ALA A 43 12.17 -7.78 -5.44
C ALA A 43 12.83 -6.51 -4.87
N LEU A 44 13.34 -6.59 -3.63
CA LEU A 44 14.12 -5.54 -2.98
C LEU A 44 15.25 -6.21 -2.20
N ARG A 45 16.43 -5.56 -2.15
CA ARG A 45 17.58 -6.06 -1.40
C ARG A 45 18.39 -4.88 -0.86
N ASP A 46 18.62 -4.88 0.46
CA ASP A 46 19.43 -3.90 1.19
C ASP A 46 19.09 -2.44 0.89
N VAL A 47 17.77 -2.11 0.91
CA VAL A 47 17.29 -0.75 0.66
C VAL A 47 17.20 0.01 1.97
N SER A 48 17.91 1.15 2.06
CA SER A 48 17.87 2.02 3.24
C SER A 48 17.51 3.44 2.83
N PHE A 49 16.57 4.05 3.56
CA PHE A 49 16.11 5.42 3.29
C PHE A 49 15.47 6.03 4.54
N GLY A 50 15.36 7.37 4.54
CA GLY A 50 14.64 8.10 5.56
C GLY A 50 13.83 9.24 4.95
N ILE A 51 12.56 9.37 5.32
CA ILE A 51 11.65 10.43 4.87
C ILE A 51 11.27 11.27 6.09
N ARG A 52 11.44 12.58 6.00
CA ARG A 52 11.11 13.54 7.05
C ARG A 52 9.69 14.06 6.91
N LYS A 53 9.17 14.64 7.98
CA LYS A 53 7.88 15.33 7.94
C LYS A 53 7.92 16.50 6.94
N GLY A 54 6.92 16.52 6.05
CA GLY A 54 6.78 17.55 5.01
C GLY A 54 7.60 17.31 3.75
N GLU A 55 8.39 16.22 3.67
CA GLU A 55 9.08 15.86 2.43
C GLU A 55 8.14 15.20 1.43
N THR A 56 8.31 15.54 0.16
CA THR A 56 7.75 14.83 -0.99
C THR A 56 8.87 14.03 -1.65
N VAL A 57 8.67 12.72 -1.78
CA VAL A 57 9.68 11.80 -2.32
C VAL A 57 9.13 11.10 -3.55
N GLY A 58 9.86 11.15 -4.66
CA GLY A 58 9.57 10.43 -5.88
C GLY A 58 10.38 9.13 -5.99
N LEU A 59 9.70 8.01 -6.33
CA LEU A 59 10.34 6.75 -6.67
C LEU A 59 10.42 6.61 -8.19
N VAL A 60 11.63 6.64 -8.74
CA VAL A 60 11.87 6.54 -10.19
C VAL A 60 12.64 5.26 -10.49
N GLY A 61 12.30 4.60 -11.58
CA GLY A 61 12.96 3.38 -12.03
C GLY A 61 12.14 2.63 -13.09
N SER A 62 12.77 1.68 -13.76
CA SER A 62 12.12 0.82 -14.76
C SER A 62 10.99 -0.05 -14.18
N ASN A 63 10.16 -0.62 -15.04
CA ASN A 63 9.16 -1.60 -14.59
C ASN A 63 9.88 -2.83 -14.01
N GLY A 64 9.36 -3.35 -12.89
CA GLY A 64 9.97 -4.47 -12.17
C GLY A 64 11.12 -4.09 -11.21
N SER A 65 11.50 -2.80 -11.08
CA SER A 65 12.57 -2.36 -10.17
C SER A 65 12.21 -2.37 -8.67
N GLY A 66 11.03 -2.85 -8.31
CA GLY A 66 10.61 -2.97 -6.91
C GLY A 66 9.85 -1.78 -6.33
N LYS A 67 9.53 -0.73 -7.11
CA LYS A 67 8.80 0.47 -6.64
C LYS A 67 7.49 0.13 -5.92
N SER A 68 6.64 -0.66 -6.57
CA SER A 68 5.35 -1.09 -6.00
C SER A 68 5.54 -1.94 -4.74
N THR A 69 6.57 -2.80 -4.72
CA THR A 69 6.90 -3.61 -3.55
C THR A 69 7.32 -2.72 -2.37
N LEU A 70 8.13 -1.68 -2.61
CA LEU A 70 8.52 -0.74 -1.57
C LEU A 70 7.32 0.05 -1.02
N LEU A 71 6.43 0.52 -1.89
CA LEU A 71 5.20 1.21 -1.48
C LEU A 71 4.28 0.29 -0.68
N GLN A 72 4.15 -0.99 -1.06
CA GLN A 72 3.38 -1.99 -0.31
C GLN A 72 3.99 -2.33 1.06
N LEU A 73 5.33 -2.27 1.20
CA LEU A 73 5.98 -2.37 2.50
C LEU A 73 5.67 -1.14 3.37
N ILE A 74 5.79 0.07 2.81
CA ILE A 74 5.50 1.33 3.53
C ILE A 74 4.03 1.39 3.95
N SER A 75 3.11 0.94 3.12
CA SER A 75 1.67 0.90 3.44
C SER A 75 1.28 -0.20 4.42
N GLY A 76 2.20 -1.13 4.75
CA GLY A 76 1.93 -2.25 5.66
C GLY A 76 1.17 -3.42 5.02
N VAL A 77 0.87 -3.36 3.72
CA VAL A 77 0.26 -4.48 2.97
C VAL A 77 1.21 -5.68 2.92
N LEU A 78 2.52 -5.40 2.81
CA LEU A 78 3.56 -6.41 2.86
C LEU A 78 4.45 -6.25 4.10
N ARG A 79 5.03 -7.36 4.55
CA ARG A 79 6.09 -7.36 5.57
C ARG A 79 7.44 -7.57 4.90
N PRO A 80 8.50 -6.90 5.35
CA PRO A 80 9.83 -7.14 4.85
C PRO A 80 10.28 -8.58 5.19
N THR A 81 11.13 -9.16 4.33
CA THR A 81 11.81 -10.43 4.59
C THR A 81 13.05 -10.21 5.43
N GLU A 82 13.74 -9.11 5.18
CA GLU A 82 14.94 -8.66 5.90
C GLU A 82 14.86 -7.16 6.19
N GLY A 83 15.67 -6.72 7.16
CA GLY A 83 15.73 -5.32 7.56
C GLY A 83 14.57 -4.88 8.44
N ASN A 84 14.49 -3.58 8.66
CA ASN A 84 13.50 -2.98 9.55
C ASN A 84 12.87 -1.74 8.89
N LEU A 85 11.54 -1.61 9.03
CA LEU A 85 10.78 -0.44 8.62
C LEU A 85 10.07 0.15 9.83
N ARG A 86 10.37 1.41 10.14
CA ARG A 86 9.74 2.17 11.21
C ARG A 86 8.94 3.32 10.62
N ILE A 87 7.68 3.40 11.01
CA ILE A 87 6.76 4.45 10.59
C ILE A 87 6.18 5.11 11.82
N ARG A 88 6.19 6.44 11.86
CA ARG A 88 5.60 7.25 12.92
C ARG A 88 4.37 7.95 12.35
N GLY A 89 3.18 7.59 12.82
CA GLY A 89 1.91 8.13 12.37
C GLY A 89 1.08 7.15 11.55
N ARG A 90 0.02 7.66 10.93
CA ARG A 90 -0.87 6.88 10.04
C ARG A 90 -0.39 6.97 8.60
N VAL A 91 -0.43 5.86 7.88
CA VAL A 91 -0.19 5.81 6.44
C VAL A 91 -1.52 5.64 5.73
N SER A 92 -1.81 6.54 4.82
CA SER A 92 -2.88 6.37 3.85
C SER A 92 -2.25 6.07 2.50
N ALA A 93 -2.59 4.93 1.91
CA ALA A 93 -1.98 4.47 0.68
C ALA A 93 -3.01 4.41 -0.45
N LEU A 94 -2.73 5.13 -1.53
CA LEU A 94 -3.43 5.01 -2.81
C LEU A 94 -2.56 4.17 -3.75
N LEU A 95 -2.52 2.84 -3.52
CA LEU A 95 -1.64 1.94 -4.27
C LEU A 95 -2.13 1.65 -5.68
N GLU A 96 -3.42 1.73 -5.89
CA GLU A 96 -4.06 1.56 -7.19
C GLU A 96 -5.14 2.61 -7.38
N LEU A 97 -5.22 3.18 -8.56
CA LEU A 97 -6.26 4.16 -8.91
C LEU A 97 -7.64 3.47 -8.82
N GLY A 98 -8.54 3.99 -7.98
CA GLY A 98 -9.86 3.40 -7.76
C GLY A 98 -9.90 2.19 -6.84
N ALA A 99 -8.76 1.74 -6.28
CA ALA A 99 -8.75 0.67 -5.28
C ALA A 99 -9.58 1.08 -4.05
N GLY A 100 -10.59 0.31 -3.75
CA GLY A 100 -11.52 0.56 -2.64
C GLY A 100 -12.82 1.26 -3.03
N PHE A 101 -12.97 1.73 -4.27
CA PHE A 101 -14.27 2.22 -4.74
C PHE A 101 -15.13 1.06 -5.23
N ASN A 102 -16.36 1.01 -4.74
CA ASN A 102 -17.37 0.13 -5.29
C ASN A 102 -18.02 0.83 -6.50
N PRO A 103 -17.88 0.30 -7.73
CA PRO A 103 -18.42 0.92 -8.93
C PRO A 103 -19.95 0.99 -8.96
N ASP A 104 -20.64 0.14 -8.21
CA ASP A 104 -22.10 0.11 -8.12
C ASP A 104 -22.66 1.10 -7.09
N CYS A 105 -21.82 1.63 -6.20
CA CYS A 105 -22.17 2.65 -5.23
C CYS A 105 -21.96 4.06 -5.82
N THR A 106 -22.69 5.02 -5.29
CA THR A 106 -22.54 6.44 -5.61
C THR A 106 -21.18 6.97 -5.12
N GLY A 107 -20.73 8.10 -5.65
CA GLY A 107 -19.54 8.78 -5.16
C GLY A 107 -19.67 9.12 -3.67
N ARG A 108 -20.84 9.58 -3.24
CA ARG A 108 -21.17 9.86 -1.83
C ARG A 108 -20.95 8.62 -0.95
N GLU A 109 -21.56 7.49 -1.30
CA GLU A 109 -21.41 6.24 -0.56
C GLU A 109 -19.97 5.78 -0.50
N ASN A 110 -19.23 5.93 -1.61
CA ASN A 110 -17.81 5.60 -1.66
C ASN A 110 -16.96 6.47 -0.73
N VAL A 111 -17.25 7.76 -0.59
CA VAL A 111 -16.55 8.65 0.36
C VAL A 111 -16.69 8.14 1.79
N PHE A 112 -17.91 7.81 2.22
CA PHE A 112 -18.15 7.31 3.57
C PHE A 112 -17.57 5.93 3.79
N MET A 113 -17.71 5.04 2.82
CA MET A 113 -17.16 3.68 2.88
C MET A 113 -15.63 3.69 2.98
N ASN A 114 -14.95 4.46 2.12
CA ASN A 114 -13.49 4.58 2.19
C ASN A 114 -13.02 5.25 3.47
N GLY A 115 -13.73 6.29 3.93
CA GLY A 115 -13.43 6.92 5.20
C GLY A 115 -13.49 5.92 6.37
N ALA A 116 -14.53 5.07 6.39
CA ALA A 116 -14.68 4.02 7.40
C ALA A 116 -13.56 2.97 7.32
N ILE A 117 -13.17 2.54 6.10
CA ILE A 117 -12.05 1.62 5.88
C ILE A 117 -10.74 2.22 6.41
N MET A 118 -10.54 3.53 6.24
CA MET A 118 -9.38 4.26 6.77
C MET A 118 -9.45 4.51 8.28
N GLY A 119 -10.53 4.09 8.95
CA GLY A 119 -10.74 4.30 10.38
C GLY A 119 -11.05 5.75 10.75
N ILE A 120 -11.57 6.55 9.82
CA ILE A 120 -12.01 7.92 10.06
C ILE A 120 -13.44 7.88 10.64
N PRO A 121 -13.70 8.52 11.80
CA PRO A 121 -15.06 8.59 12.34
C PRO A 121 -16.00 9.26 11.36
N GLN A 122 -17.24 8.76 11.28
CA GLN A 122 -18.24 9.28 10.35
C GLN A 122 -18.47 10.80 10.52
N GLN A 123 -18.52 11.28 11.75
CA GLN A 123 -18.65 12.71 12.03
C GLN A 123 -17.51 13.57 11.48
N GLU A 124 -16.31 13.03 11.37
CA GLU A 124 -15.18 13.73 10.77
C GLU A 124 -15.28 13.75 9.24
N ILE A 125 -15.80 12.67 8.64
CA ILE A 125 -16.07 12.62 7.20
C ILE A 125 -17.18 13.64 6.85
N GLU A 126 -18.26 13.67 7.62
CA GLU A 126 -19.37 14.61 7.43
C GLU A 126 -18.90 16.08 7.47
N LYS A 127 -18.05 16.42 8.43
CA LYS A 127 -17.48 17.78 8.54
C LYS A 127 -16.62 18.20 7.34
N ARG A 128 -16.00 17.24 6.67
CA ARG A 128 -15.12 17.48 5.52
C ARG A 128 -15.79 17.20 4.19
N TYR A 129 -17.03 16.76 4.21
CA TYR A 129 -17.72 16.29 2.99
C TYR A 129 -17.78 17.38 1.92
N ASP A 130 -18.12 18.61 2.31
CA ASP A 130 -18.21 19.74 1.38
C ASP A 130 -16.82 20.10 0.78
N ASP A 131 -15.75 19.94 1.55
CA ASP A 131 -14.39 20.15 1.05
C ASP A 131 -13.99 19.06 0.05
N ILE A 132 -14.37 17.81 0.32
CA ILE A 132 -14.15 16.67 -0.59
C ILE A 132 -14.93 16.90 -1.89
N LEU A 133 -16.18 17.31 -1.79
CA LEU A 133 -17.06 17.59 -2.93
C LEU A 133 -16.49 18.69 -3.82
N ARG A 134 -16.03 19.80 -3.20
CA ARG A 134 -15.38 20.91 -3.92
C ARG A 134 -14.08 20.48 -4.59
N PHE A 135 -13.28 19.64 -3.92
CA PHE A 135 -12.03 19.13 -4.48
C PHE A 135 -12.25 18.18 -5.65
N ALA A 136 -13.27 17.31 -5.57
CA ALA A 136 -13.61 16.37 -6.63
C ALA A 136 -14.16 17.05 -7.88
N ASP A 137 -14.85 18.17 -7.72
CA ASP A 137 -15.42 19.01 -8.80
C ASP A 137 -16.23 18.21 -9.85
N ILE A 138 -17.00 17.21 -9.38
CA ILE A 138 -17.81 16.34 -10.23
C ILE A 138 -19.30 16.70 -10.21
N GLY A 139 -19.66 17.73 -9.45
CA GLY A 139 -21.04 18.26 -9.38
C GLY A 139 -22.07 17.16 -9.02
N PRO A 140 -23.21 17.09 -9.77
CA PRO A 140 -24.28 16.15 -9.47
C PRO A 140 -23.93 14.68 -9.70
N PHE A 141 -22.80 14.36 -10.35
CA PHE A 141 -22.33 12.98 -10.53
C PHE A 141 -22.02 12.31 -9.19
N ILE A 142 -21.77 13.08 -8.11
CA ILE A 142 -21.50 12.52 -6.78
C ILE A 142 -22.61 11.59 -6.28
N ASP A 143 -23.85 11.81 -6.70
CA ASP A 143 -25.02 11.02 -6.33
C ASP A 143 -25.38 9.93 -7.37
N GLN A 144 -24.51 9.71 -8.37
CA GLN A 144 -24.63 8.63 -9.34
C GLN A 144 -23.64 7.51 -9.05
N PRO A 145 -23.90 6.26 -9.50
CA PRO A 145 -22.93 5.16 -9.38
C PRO A 145 -21.61 5.49 -10.09
N VAL A 146 -20.47 5.18 -9.46
CA VAL A 146 -19.15 5.52 -9.98
C VAL A 146 -18.87 4.93 -11.36
N LYS A 147 -19.47 3.77 -11.68
CA LYS A 147 -19.36 3.16 -13.02
C LYS A 147 -19.94 4.02 -14.14
N THR A 148 -20.69 5.06 -13.83
CA THR A 148 -21.29 5.97 -14.83
C THR A 148 -20.46 7.22 -15.08
N TYR A 149 -19.38 7.39 -14.36
CA TYR A 149 -18.48 8.56 -14.46
C TYR A 149 -17.69 8.56 -15.76
#